data_0f21c86bc5bab91a97e4bc161408a56a
#
_entry.id   0f21c86bc5bab91a97e4bc161408a56a
#
_cell.length_a   1.000
_cell.length_b   1.000
_cell.length_c   1.000
_cell.angle_alpha   90.00
_cell.angle_beta   90.00
_cell.angle_gamma   90.00
#
_symmetry.space_group_name_H-M   'P 1'
#
loop_
_entity.id
_entity.type
_entity.pdbx_description
1 polymer ?
#
loop_
_entity_poly.entity_id
_entity_poly.type
_entity_poly.pdbx_seq_one_letter_code
_entity_poly.pdbx_strand_id
1 'polypeptide(L)'
;MINRDRIKAFLTLLPSMILIAVFVYGFIGNTFWLSLTDWGGVAALAENPVRNYAGLSNYKELFTGFLGGGFRQDLVNAVYYSVMLLLGAIGTGLIIAILLDNKPRGEAVFRTIFLYPMSLSFIVTGTIWRWMLAPQGGVNILPTYAGFEPLKFKWLSSTGAIFEFNWQNLLQIAFYILAAVLIIGGLMSIKQDPARALRRFLLPGIAVGLAAWLFGDLLPKALFMEETHGFNLATMGIIMATIWQYSGYTMALYLAGFTGISQDLRDASMLDGATTAQY
;
A
#
# COMPACT_ATOMS: atom_id res chain seq x y z
N MET A 1 28.76 -34.65 15.45
CA MET A 1 27.77 -35.73 15.18
C MET A 1 26.49 -35.10 14.62
N ILE A 2 26.17 -35.39 13.36
CA ILE A 2 24.90 -34.91 12.76
C ILE A 2 23.78 -35.72 13.41
N ASN A 3 22.84 -35.03 14.05
CA ASN A 3 21.74 -35.67 14.77
C ASN A 3 20.84 -36.42 13.76
N ARG A 4 20.62 -37.75 13.97
CA ARG A 4 19.82 -38.63 13.09
C ARG A 4 18.41 -38.06 12.83
N ASP A 5 17.85 -37.32 13.79
CA ASP A 5 16.54 -36.71 13.65
C ASP A 5 16.53 -35.49 12.69
N ARG A 6 17.65 -34.75 12.63
CA ARG A 6 17.83 -33.67 11.64
C ARG A 6 17.91 -34.20 10.22
N ILE A 7 18.59 -35.34 10.03
CA ILE A 7 18.70 -36.01 8.72
C ILE A 7 17.31 -36.49 8.26
N LYS A 8 16.56 -37.14 9.16
CA LYS A 8 15.18 -37.58 8.84
C LYS A 8 14.28 -36.40 8.49
N ALA A 9 14.29 -35.33 9.28
CA ALA A 9 13.55 -34.12 9.00
C ALA A 9 13.92 -33.49 7.64
N PHE A 10 15.23 -33.42 7.34
CA PHE A 10 15.70 -32.93 6.04
C PHE A 10 15.23 -33.81 4.88
N LEU A 11 15.34 -35.13 4.98
CA LEU A 11 14.88 -36.06 3.95
C LEU A 11 13.36 -35.99 3.73
N THR A 12 12.57 -35.74 4.79
CA THR A 12 11.12 -35.57 4.68
C THR A 12 10.78 -34.27 3.95
N LEU A 13 11.55 -33.19 4.15
CA LEU A 13 11.33 -31.89 3.50
C LEU A 13 11.95 -31.83 2.11
N LEU A 14 12.90 -32.71 1.77
CA LEU A 14 13.65 -32.66 0.52
C LEU A 14 12.76 -32.62 -0.74
N PRO A 15 11.70 -33.43 -0.88
CA PRO A 15 10.85 -33.38 -2.07
C PRO A 15 10.19 -32.01 -2.25
N SER A 16 9.65 -31.42 -1.19
CA SER A 16 9.04 -30.08 -1.26
C SER A 16 10.08 -28.99 -1.53
N MET A 17 11.28 -29.09 -0.97
CA MET A 17 12.38 -28.17 -1.26
C MET A 17 12.82 -28.23 -2.72
N ILE A 18 12.90 -29.43 -3.32
CA ILE A 18 13.21 -29.60 -4.75
C ILE A 18 12.13 -28.97 -5.61
N LEU A 19 10.85 -29.21 -5.30
CA LEU A 19 9.75 -28.61 -6.03
C LEU A 19 9.79 -27.07 -5.96
N ILE A 20 10.03 -26.50 -4.79
CA ILE A 20 10.20 -25.06 -4.62
C ILE A 20 11.43 -24.56 -5.39
N ALA A 21 12.55 -25.27 -5.31
CA ALA A 21 13.76 -24.88 -6.03
C ALA A 21 13.54 -24.83 -7.55
N VAL A 22 12.87 -25.81 -8.11
CA VAL A 22 12.61 -25.89 -9.56
C VAL A 22 11.47 -24.94 -9.97
N PHE A 23 10.29 -25.04 -9.34
CA PHE A 23 9.09 -24.35 -9.79
C PHE A 23 8.99 -22.90 -9.28
N VAL A 24 9.71 -22.51 -8.27
CA VAL A 24 9.74 -21.13 -7.79
C VAL A 24 11.06 -20.48 -8.21
N TYR A 25 12.17 -20.93 -7.64
CA TYR A 25 13.46 -20.26 -7.90
C TYR A 25 13.97 -20.47 -9.33
N GLY A 26 13.72 -21.65 -9.95
CA GLY A 26 14.04 -21.89 -11.35
C GLY A 26 13.27 -20.97 -12.29
N PHE A 27 11.97 -20.78 -12.06
CA PHE A 27 11.18 -19.84 -12.86
C PHE A 27 11.55 -18.39 -12.61
N ILE A 28 11.83 -17.99 -11.36
CA ILE A 28 12.34 -16.64 -11.06
C ILE A 28 13.65 -16.39 -11.80
N GLY A 29 14.60 -17.33 -11.74
CA GLY A 29 15.88 -17.22 -12.45
C GLY A 29 15.71 -17.14 -13.97
N ASN A 30 14.82 -17.96 -14.55
CA ASN A 30 14.51 -17.90 -15.98
C ASN A 30 13.82 -16.57 -16.38
N THR A 31 12.90 -16.07 -15.57
CA THR A 31 12.23 -14.78 -15.82
C THR A 31 13.23 -13.63 -15.76
N PHE A 32 14.13 -13.66 -14.76
CA PHE A 32 15.20 -12.67 -14.66
C PHE A 32 16.15 -12.73 -15.86
N TRP A 33 16.59 -13.93 -16.27
CA TRP A 33 17.39 -14.09 -17.48
C TRP A 33 16.67 -13.55 -18.71
N LEU A 34 15.39 -13.90 -18.87
CA LEU A 34 14.57 -13.47 -20.01
C LEU A 34 14.44 -11.94 -20.05
N SER A 35 14.33 -11.29 -18.89
CA SER A 35 14.23 -9.83 -18.80
C SER A 35 15.49 -9.09 -19.28
N LEU A 36 16.63 -9.78 -19.36
CA LEU A 36 17.89 -9.27 -19.88
C LEU A 36 18.09 -9.54 -21.38
N THR A 37 17.09 -10.11 -22.05
CA THR A 37 17.13 -10.43 -23.49
C THR A 37 16.10 -9.61 -24.25
N ASP A 38 16.24 -9.58 -25.56
CA ASP A 38 15.26 -8.98 -26.50
C ASP A 38 14.06 -9.90 -26.76
N TRP A 39 13.87 -10.95 -25.96
CA TRP A 39 12.81 -11.92 -26.11
C TRP A 39 11.46 -11.34 -25.71
N GLY A 40 10.63 -11.03 -26.70
CA GLY A 40 9.27 -10.54 -26.48
C GLY A 40 8.63 -10.00 -27.75
N GLY A 41 7.31 -9.88 -27.76
CA GLY A 41 6.56 -9.28 -28.88
C GLY A 41 6.89 -9.92 -30.24
N VAL A 42 7.35 -9.09 -31.18
CA VAL A 42 7.60 -9.51 -32.57
C VAL A 42 8.76 -10.51 -32.66
N ALA A 43 9.77 -10.43 -31.81
CA ALA A 43 10.93 -11.34 -31.84
C ALA A 43 10.53 -12.79 -31.54
N ALA A 44 9.53 -12.99 -30.67
CA ALA A 44 9.02 -14.32 -30.33
C ALA A 44 8.15 -14.94 -31.45
N LEU A 45 7.64 -14.11 -32.36
CA LEU A 45 6.80 -14.52 -33.48
C LEU A 45 7.59 -14.73 -34.78
N ALA A 46 8.89 -14.47 -34.79
CA ALA A 46 9.74 -14.65 -35.94
C ALA A 46 9.86 -16.15 -36.34
N GLU A 47 10.01 -16.43 -37.63
CA GLU A 47 10.15 -17.79 -38.16
C GLU A 47 11.35 -18.55 -37.56
N ASN A 48 12.42 -17.82 -37.20
CA ASN A 48 13.59 -18.32 -36.48
C ASN A 48 13.89 -17.40 -35.26
N PRO A 49 13.23 -17.60 -34.12
CA PRO A 49 13.38 -16.72 -32.99
C PRO A 49 14.77 -16.87 -32.35
N VAL A 50 15.59 -15.83 -32.48
CA VAL A 50 16.91 -15.75 -31.82
C VAL A 50 16.78 -14.85 -30.60
N ARG A 51 17.32 -15.31 -29.46
CA ARG A 51 17.38 -14.53 -28.22
C ARG A 51 18.74 -13.84 -28.14
N ASN A 52 18.73 -12.52 -28.26
CA ASN A 52 19.94 -11.75 -28.07
C ASN A 52 19.98 -11.15 -26.67
N TYR A 53 21.18 -11.02 -26.10
CA TYR A 53 21.38 -10.37 -24.82
C TYR A 53 21.22 -8.85 -24.97
N ALA A 54 20.22 -8.29 -24.32
CA ALA A 54 19.90 -6.85 -24.36
C ALA A 54 20.38 -6.08 -23.12
N GLY A 55 20.89 -6.78 -22.11
CA GLY A 55 21.33 -6.18 -20.86
C GLY A 55 20.19 -5.45 -20.14
N LEU A 56 20.43 -4.23 -19.70
CA LEU A 56 19.45 -3.42 -18.97
C LEU A 56 18.58 -2.52 -19.87
N SER A 57 18.61 -2.70 -21.20
CA SER A 57 17.86 -1.85 -22.13
C SER A 57 16.35 -1.90 -21.90
N ASN A 58 15.80 -3.09 -21.59
CA ASN A 58 14.39 -3.24 -21.26
C ASN A 58 13.99 -2.44 -20.02
N TYR A 59 14.82 -2.45 -19.00
CA TYR A 59 14.58 -1.68 -17.77
C TYR A 59 14.69 -0.17 -18.04
N LYS A 60 15.68 0.25 -18.83
CA LYS A 60 15.80 1.65 -19.25
C LYS A 60 14.54 2.10 -20.00
N GLU A 61 14.03 1.27 -20.93
CA GLU A 61 12.80 1.57 -21.65
C GLU A 61 11.59 1.69 -20.72
N LEU A 62 11.43 0.80 -19.73
CA LEU A 62 10.35 0.86 -18.75
C LEU A 62 10.35 2.17 -17.95
N PHE A 63 11.52 2.62 -17.49
CA PHE A 63 11.63 3.79 -16.62
C PHE A 63 11.74 5.13 -17.35
N THR A 64 12.33 5.16 -18.54
CA THR A 64 12.61 6.41 -19.27
C THR A 64 12.18 6.42 -20.72
N GLY A 65 11.82 5.25 -21.29
CA GLY A 65 11.38 5.11 -22.66
C GLY A 65 9.92 5.49 -22.89
N PHE A 66 9.57 5.74 -24.13
CA PHE A 66 8.21 6.11 -24.53
C PHE A 66 7.18 4.99 -24.26
N LEU A 67 7.57 3.74 -24.52
CA LEU A 67 6.67 2.57 -24.35
C LEU A 67 6.44 2.22 -22.87
N GLY A 68 7.27 2.72 -21.96
CA GLY A 68 7.17 2.46 -20.52
C GLY A 68 6.10 3.25 -19.77
N GLY A 69 5.34 4.14 -20.43
CA GLY A 69 4.33 4.99 -19.80
C GLY A 69 3.29 4.23 -19.00
N GLY A 70 2.77 3.12 -19.54
CA GLY A 70 1.84 2.24 -18.83
C GLY A 70 2.43 1.65 -17.56
N PHE A 71 3.67 1.17 -17.60
CA PHE A 71 4.37 0.64 -16.42
C PHE A 71 4.55 1.71 -15.33
N ARG A 72 4.95 2.91 -15.71
CA ARG A 72 5.11 4.03 -14.77
C ARG A 72 3.78 4.44 -14.13
N GLN A 73 2.69 4.46 -14.93
CA GLN A 73 1.34 4.68 -14.40
C GLN A 73 0.95 3.61 -13.38
N ASP A 74 1.18 2.35 -13.70
CA ASP A 74 0.86 1.23 -12.80
C ASP A 74 1.71 1.26 -11.52
N LEU A 75 2.98 1.68 -11.62
CA LEU A 75 3.85 1.84 -10.46
C LEU A 75 3.31 2.92 -9.51
N VAL A 76 2.91 4.07 -10.05
CA VAL A 76 2.29 5.17 -9.26
C VAL A 76 0.99 4.68 -8.62
N ASN A 77 0.11 4.02 -9.39
CA ASN A 77 -1.13 3.46 -8.87
C ASN A 77 -0.87 2.43 -7.77
N ALA A 78 0.13 1.56 -7.92
CA ALA A 78 0.50 0.55 -6.93
C ALA A 78 0.98 1.18 -5.62
N VAL A 79 1.76 2.25 -5.68
CA VAL A 79 2.20 2.98 -4.49
C VAL A 79 1.02 3.62 -3.76
N TYR A 80 0.16 4.37 -4.48
CA TYR A 80 -1.04 4.97 -3.89
C TYR A 80 -1.96 3.93 -3.28
N TYR A 81 -2.25 2.87 -4.04
CA TYR A 81 -3.08 1.78 -3.57
C TYR A 81 -2.52 1.16 -2.29
N SER A 82 -1.23 0.82 -2.28
CA SER A 82 -0.59 0.19 -1.13
C SER A 82 -0.60 1.08 0.12
N VAL A 83 -0.22 2.35 -0.03
CA VAL A 83 -0.18 3.29 1.10
C VAL A 83 -1.58 3.53 1.65
N MET A 84 -2.56 3.83 0.80
CA MET A 84 -3.93 4.08 1.22
C MET A 84 -4.59 2.84 1.83
N LEU A 85 -4.36 1.66 1.23
CA LEU A 85 -4.85 0.39 1.75
C LEU A 85 -4.27 0.10 3.14
N LEU A 86 -2.96 0.20 3.30
CA LEU A 86 -2.31 -0.08 4.58
C LEU A 86 -2.79 0.88 5.67
N LEU A 87 -2.77 2.19 5.40
CA LEU A 87 -3.25 3.18 6.36
C LEU A 87 -4.73 2.98 6.68
N GLY A 88 -5.55 2.74 5.67
CA GLY A 88 -6.99 2.54 5.84
C GLY A 88 -7.31 1.25 6.58
N ALA A 89 -6.77 0.10 6.17
CA ALA A 89 -7.07 -1.19 6.78
C ALA A 89 -6.50 -1.31 8.19
N ILE A 90 -5.26 -0.83 8.42
CA ILE A 90 -4.63 -0.82 9.74
C ILE A 90 -5.38 0.14 10.67
N GLY A 91 -5.67 1.37 10.21
CA GLY A 91 -6.35 2.38 10.99
C GLY A 91 -7.79 1.98 11.36
N THR A 92 -8.58 1.54 10.39
CA THR A 92 -9.95 1.09 10.65
C THR A 92 -9.99 -0.17 11.50
N GLY A 93 -9.09 -1.14 11.26
CA GLY A 93 -8.96 -2.34 12.07
C GLY A 93 -8.59 -2.04 13.53
N LEU A 94 -7.67 -1.11 13.75
CA LEU A 94 -7.30 -0.66 15.10
C LEU A 94 -8.48 -0.01 15.81
N ILE A 95 -9.20 0.91 15.15
CA ILE A 95 -10.37 1.57 15.73
C ILE A 95 -11.43 0.53 16.15
N ILE A 96 -11.74 -0.42 15.24
CA ILE A 96 -12.73 -1.47 15.54
C ILE A 96 -12.22 -2.36 16.69
N ALA A 97 -10.94 -2.72 16.72
CA ALA A 97 -10.36 -3.53 17.78
C ALA A 97 -10.45 -2.84 19.15
N ILE A 98 -10.12 -1.54 19.25
CA ILE A 98 -10.25 -0.76 20.48
C ILE A 98 -11.70 -0.72 20.95
N LEU A 99 -12.66 -0.52 20.03
CA LEU A 99 -14.08 -0.52 20.37
C LEU A 99 -14.55 -1.88 20.91
N LEU A 100 -14.05 -2.97 20.35
CA LEU A 100 -14.41 -4.34 20.77
C LEU A 100 -13.65 -4.79 22.02
N ASP A 101 -12.45 -4.29 22.29
CA ASP A 101 -11.69 -4.60 23.53
C ASP A 101 -12.44 -4.14 24.80
N ASN A 102 -13.30 -3.13 24.67
CA ASN A 102 -14.21 -2.68 25.73
C ASN A 102 -15.38 -3.66 26.02
N LYS A 103 -15.40 -4.82 25.38
CA LYS A 103 -16.40 -5.91 25.57
C LYS A 103 -17.86 -5.42 25.49
N PRO A 104 -18.27 -4.74 24.39
CA PRO A 104 -19.64 -4.28 24.24
C PRO A 104 -20.62 -5.46 24.21
N ARG A 105 -21.88 -5.21 24.61
CA ARG A 105 -22.93 -6.23 24.48
C ARG A 105 -23.04 -6.67 23.02
N GLY A 106 -22.92 -7.99 22.76
CA GLY A 106 -22.93 -8.53 21.39
C GLY A 106 -21.58 -8.53 20.68
N GLU A 107 -20.46 -8.42 21.38
CA GLU A 107 -19.09 -8.45 20.83
C GLU A 107 -18.90 -9.56 19.76
N ALA A 108 -19.36 -10.79 20.05
CA ALA A 108 -19.23 -11.91 19.13
C ALA A 108 -19.94 -11.67 17.77
N VAL A 109 -21.11 -11.02 17.82
CA VAL A 109 -21.86 -10.66 16.59
C VAL A 109 -21.11 -9.62 15.78
N PHE A 110 -20.63 -8.55 16.42
CA PHE A 110 -19.82 -7.52 15.75
C PHE A 110 -18.55 -8.11 15.16
N ARG A 111 -17.84 -8.96 15.90
CA ARG A 111 -16.64 -9.64 15.40
C ARG A 111 -16.94 -10.45 14.14
N THR A 112 -18.04 -11.18 14.11
CA THR A 112 -18.48 -11.95 12.95
C THR A 112 -18.81 -11.03 11.76
N ILE A 113 -19.55 -9.95 11.99
CA ILE A 113 -19.93 -8.98 10.93
C ILE A 113 -18.69 -8.36 10.29
N PHE A 114 -17.72 -7.94 11.09
CA PHE A 114 -16.49 -7.31 10.54
C PHE A 114 -15.54 -8.33 9.87
N LEU A 115 -15.55 -9.59 10.28
CA LEU A 115 -14.76 -10.66 9.63
C LEU A 115 -15.41 -11.19 8.35
N TYR A 116 -16.72 -11.05 8.22
CA TYR A 116 -17.46 -11.63 7.09
C TYR A 116 -16.97 -11.19 5.71
N PRO A 117 -16.63 -9.88 5.48
CA PRO A 117 -16.15 -9.43 4.18
C PRO A 117 -14.91 -10.18 3.68
N MET A 118 -14.01 -10.58 4.57
CA MET A 118 -12.82 -11.33 4.21
C MET A 118 -13.11 -12.73 3.67
N SER A 119 -14.24 -13.33 4.05
CA SER A 119 -14.66 -14.66 3.56
C SER A 119 -15.26 -14.62 2.16
N LEU A 120 -15.58 -13.43 1.64
CA LEU A 120 -16.14 -13.27 0.31
C LEU A 120 -15.06 -13.40 -0.77
N SER A 121 -15.42 -14.01 -1.91
CA SER A 121 -14.52 -13.97 -3.07
C SER A 121 -14.38 -12.57 -3.63
N PHE A 122 -13.25 -12.27 -4.27
CA PHE A 122 -13.01 -10.97 -4.91
C PHE A 122 -14.07 -10.61 -5.95
N ILE A 123 -14.63 -11.60 -6.66
CA ILE A 123 -15.71 -11.39 -7.64
C ILE A 123 -16.97 -10.88 -6.95
N VAL A 124 -17.35 -11.50 -5.84
CA VAL A 124 -18.53 -11.08 -5.04
C VAL A 124 -18.31 -9.69 -4.46
N THR A 125 -17.14 -9.44 -3.85
CA THR A 125 -16.77 -8.11 -3.35
C THR A 125 -16.84 -7.05 -4.45
N GLY A 126 -16.25 -7.32 -5.61
CA GLY A 126 -16.28 -6.41 -6.76
C GLY A 126 -17.71 -6.12 -7.25
N THR A 127 -18.58 -7.14 -7.27
CA THR A 127 -19.98 -6.97 -7.69
C THR A 127 -20.77 -6.11 -6.70
N ILE A 128 -20.61 -6.35 -5.38
CA ILE A 128 -21.24 -5.55 -4.32
C ILE A 128 -20.80 -4.09 -4.45
N TRP A 129 -19.51 -3.84 -4.55
CA TRP A 129 -18.99 -2.46 -4.62
C TRP A 129 -19.29 -1.77 -5.94
N ARG A 130 -19.36 -2.52 -7.06
CA ARG A 130 -19.86 -1.99 -8.33
C ARG A 130 -21.29 -1.46 -8.20
N TRP A 131 -22.16 -2.18 -7.50
CA TRP A 131 -23.51 -1.71 -7.21
C TRP A 131 -23.52 -0.55 -6.21
N MET A 132 -22.72 -0.64 -5.14
CA MET A 132 -22.59 0.43 -4.13
C MET A 132 -22.11 1.76 -4.72
N LEU A 133 -21.21 1.71 -5.70
CA LEU A 133 -20.62 2.88 -6.35
C LEU A 133 -21.30 3.23 -7.68
N ALA A 134 -22.45 2.61 -7.99
CA ALA A 134 -23.21 2.94 -9.20
C ALA A 134 -23.73 4.39 -9.14
N PRO A 135 -23.72 5.11 -10.28
CA PRO A 135 -24.15 6.52 -10.31
C PRO A 135 -25.59 6.74 -9.83
N GLN A 136 -26.47 5.77 -10.09
CA GLN A 136 -27.89 5.81 -9.76
C GLN A 136 -28.28 4.82 -8.67
N GLY A 137 -27.32 4.42 -7.81
CA GLY A 137 -27.55 3.42 -6.77
C GLY A 137 -26.63 3.61 -5.58
N GLY A 138 -26.67 2.65 -4.67
CA GLY A 138 -25.77 2.52 -3.53
C GLY A 138 -25.57 3.81 -2.74
N VAL A 139 -24.34 4.25 -2.62
CA VAL A 139 -23.95 5.43 -1.81
C VAL A 139 -24.58 6.72 -2.31
N ASN A 140 -24.78 6.87 -3.63
CA ASN A 140 -25.31 8.10 -4.21
C ASN A 140 -26.77 8.37 -3.83
N ILE A 141 -27.57 7.33 -3.58
CA ILE A 141 -28.98 7.48 -3.22
C ILE A 141 -29.21 7.51 -1.70
N LEU A 142 -28.19 7.19 -0.87
CA LEU A 142 -28.37 7.18 0.60
C LEU A 142 -28.93 8.49 1.17
N PRO A 143 -28.52 9.71 0.73
CA PRO A 143 -29.06 10.95 1.25
C PRO A 143 -30.56 11.13 0.99
N THR A 144 -31.12 10.50 -0.05
CA THR A 144 -32.55 10.62 -0.36
C THR A 144 -33.44 10.03 0.73
N TYR A 145 -32.97 9.03 1.47
CA TYR A 145 -33.69 8.47 2.61
C TYR A 145 -33.80 9.45 3.79
N ALA A 146 -32.93 10.44 3.85
CA ALA A 146 -32.98 11.53 4.83
C ALA A 146 -33.59 12.83 4.27
N GLY A 147 -34.22 12.78 3.07
CA GLY A 147 -34.87 13.93 2.43
C GLY A 147 -33.92 14.87 1.69
N PHE A 148 -32.66 14.50 1.47
CA PHE A 148 -31.72 15.29 0.70
C PHE A 148 -31.66 14.85 -0.77
N GLU A 149 -31.08 15.70 -1.63
CA GLU A 149 -30.84 15.34 -3.02
C GLU A 149 -29.81 14.21 -3.12
N PRO A 150 -29.91 13.34 -4.16
CA PRO A 150 -28.92 12.28 -4.38
C PRO A 150 -27.55 12.86 -4.71
N LEU A 151 -26.50 12.18 -4.25
CA LEU A 151 -25.13 12.53 -4.62
C LEU A 151 -24.91 12.24 -6.11
N LYS A 152 -24.04 13.02 -6.76
CA LYS A 152 -23.77 12.94 -8.20
C LYS A 152 -22.36 12.42 -8.49
N PHE A 153 -21.79 11.57 -7.61
CA PHE A 153 -20.47 11.04 -7.80
C PHE A 153 -20.44 10.00 -8.92
N LYS A 154 -19.49 10.18 -9.84
CA LYS A 154 -19.20 9.22 -10.92
C LYS A 154 -18.00 8.35 -10.55
N TRP A 155 -18.12 7.58 -9.47
CA TRP A 155 -17.05 6.80 -8.88
C TRP A 155 -16.23 6.02 -9.91
N LEU A 156 -16.88 5.11 -10.65
CA LEU A 156 -16.19 4.16 -11.53
C LEU A 156 -15.96 4.68 -12.95
N SER A 157 -16.59 5.81 -13.31
CA SER A 157 -16.46 6.44 -14.63
C SER A 157 -15.73 7.79 -14.61
N SER A 158 -15.17 8.17 -13.46
CA SER A 158 -14.37 9.37 -13.33
C SER A 158 -13.03 9.19 -14.00
N THR A 159 -12.72 10.02 -14.98
CA THR A 159 -11.41 10.11 -15.65
C THR A 159 -10.54 11.23 -15.06
N GLY A 160 -11.15 12.16 -14.30
CA GLY A 160 -10.40 13.24 -13.65
C GLY A 160 -9.56 12.74 -12.49
N ALA A 161 -8.30 13.12 -12.45
CA ALA A 161 -7.43 12.83 -11.32
C ALA A 161 -7.81 13.70 -10.11
N ILE A 162 -7.84 13.11 -8.93
CA ILE A 162 -7.97 13.82 -7.65
C ILE A 162 -6.65 14.44 -7.26
N PHE A 163 -5.58 13.72 -7.55
CA PHE A 163 -4.21 14.13 -7.31
C PHE A 163 -3.38 13.75 -8.53
N GLU A 164 -2.68 14.72 -9.09
CA GLU A 164 -1.81 14.54 -10.23
C GLU A 164 -0.36 14.74 -9.85
N PHE A 165 0.49 13.95 -10.49
CA PHE A 165 1.90 13.94 -10.25
C PHE A 165 2.62 13.83 -11.58
N ASN A 166 3.55 14.74 -11.84
CA ASN A 166 4.34 14.72 -13.05
C ASN A 166 5.62 13.89 -12.81
N TRP A 167 5.72 12.75 -13.52
CA TRP A 167 6.85 11.84 -13.42
C TRP A 167 8.19 12.49 -13.83
N GLN A 168 8.14 13.51 -14.68
CA GLN A 168 9.31 14.27 -15.06
C GLN A 168 9.99 14.93 -13.85
N ASN A 169 9.21 15.30 -12.83
CA ASN A 169 9.66 15.95 -11.62
C ASN A 169 9.99 14.98 -10.47
N LEU A 170 10.28 13.72 -10.79
CA LEU A 170 10.53 12.66 -9.79
C LEU A 170 11.59 13.06 -8.75
N LEU A 171 12.68 13.72 -9.19
CA LEU A 171 13.75 14.15 -8.29
C LEU A 171 13.28 15.23 -7.32
N GLN A 172 12.51 16.21 -7.80
CA GLN A 172 11.90 17.25 -6.95
C GLN A 172 10.97 16.65 -5.91
N ILE A 173 10.18 15.66 -6.30
CA ILE A 173 9.27 14.93 -5.41
C ILE A 173 10.04 14.13 -4.35
N ALA A 174 11.15 13.49 -4.73
CA ALA A 174 12.02 12.81 -3.79
C ALA A 174 12.55 13.78 -2.69
N PHE A 175 12.89 15.01 -3.05
CA PHE A 175 13.25 16.04 -2.07
C PHE A 175 12.08 16.48 -1.18
N TYR A 176 10.85 16.58 -1.73
CA TYR A 176 9.67 16.84 -0.89
C TYR A 176 9.38 15.72 0.08
N ILE A 177 9.51 14.45 -0.34
CA ILE A 177 9.36 13.30 0.54
C ILE A 177 10.44 13.33 1.63
N LEU A 178 11.69 13.59 1.29
CA LEU A 178 12.78 13.73 2.26
C LEU A 178 12.48 14.84 3.27
N ALA A 179 12.03 16.00 2.80
CA ALA A 179 11.63 17.11 3.65
C ALA A 179 10.50 16.72 4.60
N ALA A 180 9.47 16.03 4.12
CA ALA A 180 8.36 15.55 4.92
C ALA A 180 8.81 14.55 5.99
N VAL A 181 9.66 13.58 5.65
CA VAL A 181 10.23 12.60 6.59
C VAL A 181 11.02 13.30 7.69
N LEU A 182 11.85 14.27 7.34
CA LEU A 182 12.61 15.06 8.30
C LEU A 182 11.69 15.87 9.22
N ILE A 183 10.68 16.54 8.68
CA ILE A 183 9.73 17.35 9.45
C ILE A 183 8.93 16.44 10.41
N ILE A 184 8.40 15.30 9.93
CA ILE A 184 7.67 14.35 10.77
C ILE A 184 8.58 13.81 11.87
N GLY A 185 9.80 13.39 11.56
CA GLY A 185 10.79 12.93 12.54
C GLY A 185 11.11 14.00 13.59
N GLY A 186 11.20 15.26 13.17
CA GLY A 186 11.36 16.40 14.07
C GLY A 186 10.17 16.61 15.01
N LEU A 187 8.95 16.57 14.47
CA LEU A 187 7.73 16.70 15.27
C LEU A 187 7.59 15.58 16.31
N MET A 188 7.92 14.35 15.95
CA MET A 188 7.90 13.20 16.87
C MET A 188 8.96 13.33 17.97
N SER A 189 10.10 13.94 17.70
CA SER A 189 11.22 14.10 18.63
C SER A 189 11.10 15.35 19.50
N ILE A 190 10.18 16.27 19.21
CA ILE A 190 10.10 17.59 19.85
C ILE A 190 9.84 17.51 21.35
N LYS A 191 9.07 16.51 21.79
CA LYS A 191 8.76 16.29 23.22
C LYS A 191 9.95 15.76 24.03
N GLN A 192 10.92 15.09 23.37
CA GLN A 192 12.07 14.49 24.04
C GLN A 192 13.24 15.49 24.14
N ASP A 193 13.57 16.18 23.05
CA ASP A 193 14.65 17.17 22.99
C ASP A 193 14.31 18.22 21.90
N PRO A 194 13.67 19.35 22.28
CA PRO A 194 13.25 20.36 21.32
C PRO A 194 14.40 20.97 20.52
N ALA A 195 15.57 21.17 21.16
CA ALA A 195 16.72 21.79 20.49
C ALA A 195 17.33 20.87 19.44
N ARG A 196 17.41 19.57 19.74
CA ARG A 196 17.87 18.54 18.79
C ARG A 196 16.86 18.33 17.67
N ALA A 197 15.57 18.27 18.00
CA ALA A 197 14.49 18.15 17.01
C ALA A 197 14.55 19.31 15.99
N LEU A 198 14.69 20.53 16.49
CA LEU A 198 14.78 21.72 15.64
C LEU A 198 16.00 21.68 14.72
N ARG A 199 17.21 21.49 15.28
CA ARG A 199 18.47 21.59 14.51
C ARG A 199 18.71 20.41 13.59
N ARG A 200 18.38 19.19 14.01
CA ARG A 200 18.72 17.96 13.28
C ARG A 200 17.66 17.57 12.25
N PHE A 201 16.42 17.97 12.46
CA PHE A 201 15.29 17.51 11.65
C PHE A 201 14.48 18.65 11.04
N LEU A 202 13.93 19.56 11.85
CA LEU A 202 12.98 20.56 11.37
C LEU A 202 13.65 21.60 10.44
N LEU A 203 14.77 22.19 10.85
CA LEU A 203 15.48 23.16 10.01
C LEU A 203 15.99 22.54 8.70
N PRO A 204 16.67 21.36 8.69
CA PRO A 204 17.03 20.70 7.44
C PRO A 204 15.81 20.33 6.59
N GLY A 205 14.73 19.84 7.20
CA GLY A 205 13.51 19.49 6.47
C GLY A 205 12.87 20.69 5.78
N ILE A 206 12.74 21.81 6.49
CA ILE A 206 12.24 23.06 5.92
C ILE A 206 13.19 23.57 4.83
N ALA A 207 14.51 23.55 5.06
CA ALA A 207 15.49 24.00 4.10
C ALA A 207 15.46 23.16 2.80
N VAL A 208 15.37 21.83 2.91
CA VAL A 208 15.25 20.93 1.75
C VAL A 208 13.94 21.19 1.01
N GLY A 209 12.82 21.35 1.72
CA GLY A 209 11.53 21.66 1.10
C GLY A 209 11.52 23.00 0.35
N LEU A 210 12.05 24.05 0.97
CA LEU A 210 12.20 25.35 0.34
C LEU A 210 13.15 25.32 -0.86
N ALA A 211 14.28 24.62 -0.75
CA ALA A 211 15.22 24.46 -1.86
C ALA A 211 14.56 23.70 -3.04
N ALA A 212 13.82 22.64 -2.77
CA ALA A 212 13.08 21.92 -3.79
C ALA A 212 11.99 22.77 -4.45
N TRP A 213 11.36 23.67 -3.71
CA TRP A 213 10.36 24.60 -4.25
C TRP A 213 11.00 25.72 -5.09
N LEU A 214 12.07 26.34 -4.60
CA LEU A 214 12.71 27.47 -5.28
C LEU A 214 13.54 27.04 -6.50
N PHE A 215 14.20 25.89 -6.42
CA PHE A 215 15.16 25.43 -7.42
C PHE A 215 14.69 24.14 -8.14
N GLY A 216 13.45 23.74 -7.97
CA GLY A 216 12.91 22.51 -8.56
C GLY A 216 13.02 22.45 -10.08
N ASP A 217 12.86 23.60 -10.76
CA ASP A 217 12.97 23.70 -12.22
C ASP A 217 14.42 23.56 -12.73
N LEU A 218 15.40 23.76 -11.87
CA LEU A 218 16.83 23.56 -12.18
C LEU A 218 17.28 22.12 -12.00
N LEU A 219 16.46 21.28 -11.36
CA LEU A 219 16.79 19.86 -11.16
C LEU A 219 16.71 19.08 -12.47
N PRO A 220 17.58 18.08 -12.67
CA PRO A 220 17.52 17.21 -13.83
C PRO A 220 16.14 16.56 -13.94
N LYS A 221 15.55 16.63 -15.13
CA LYS A 221 14.26 16.00 -15.42
C LYS A 221 14.45 14.49 -15.61
N ALA A 222 13.62 13.70 -14.95
CA ALA A 222 13.65 12.23 -15.04
C ALA A 222 13.25 11.72 -16.42
N LEU A 223 12.32 12.43 -17.08
CA LEU A 223 11.84 12.12 -18.42
C LEU A 223 12.08 13.27 -19.38
N PHE A 224 12.29 12.94 -20.64
CA PHE A 224 12.42 13.92 -21.72
C PHE A 224 11.11 14.64 -22.04
N MET A 225 9.97 13.94 -21.89
CA MET A 225 8.62 14.48 -22.13
C MET A 225 7.86 14.57 -20.82
N GLU A 226 6.88 15.48 -20.76
CA GLU A 226 5.95 15.53 -19.63
C GLU A 226 5.07 14.29 -19.62
N GLU A 227 5.01 13.67 -18.45
CA GLU A 227 4.18 12.49 -18.22
C GLU A 227 3.51 12.61 -16.86
N THR A 228 2.22 12.90 -16.89
CA THR A 228 1.43 13.09 -15.68
C THR A 228 0.61 11.85 -15.38
N HIS A 229 0.78 11.34 -14.18
CA HIS A 229 0.02 10.23 -13.64
C HIS A 229 -0.83 10.72 -12.49
N GLY A 230 -2.03 10.18 -12.38
CA GLY A 230 -2.96 10.65 -11.38
C GLY A 230 -3.70 9.52 -10.68
N PHE A 231 -4.16 9.86 -9.50
CA PHE A 231 -5.03 9.05 -8.68
C PHE A 231 -6.46 9.56 -8.87
N ASN A 232 -7.36 8.68 -9.29
CA ASN A 232 -8.73 9.05 -9.62
C ASN A 232 -9.76 8.46 -8.65
N LEU A 233 -11.01 8.91 -8.78
CA LEU A 233 -12.11 8.47 -7.93
C LEU A 233 -12.40 6.96 -8.09
N ALA A 234 -12.15 6.38 -9.27
CA ALA A 234 -12.31 4.93 -9.48
C ALA A 234 -11.31 4.13 -8.64
N THR A 235 -10.05 4.55 -8.61
CA THR A 235 -9.01 3.93 -7.75
C THR A 235 -9.40 4.06 -6.28
N MET A 236 -9.93 5.21 -5.84
CA MET A 236 -10.45 5.39 -4.48
C MET A 236 -11.56 4.40 -4.16
N GLY A 237 -12.49 4.18 -5.09
CA GLY A 237 -13.56 3.19 -4.92
C GLY A 237 -13.02 1.77 -4.71
N ILE A 238 -11.99 1.38 -5.46
CA ILE A 238 -11.33 0.08 -5.31
C ILE A 238 -10.62 -0.02 -3.94
N ILE A 239 -9.93 1.04 -3.53
CA ILE A 239 -9.26 1.10 -2.22
C ILE A 239 -10.27 0.96 -1.09
N MET A 240 -11.40 1.68 -1.13
CA MET A 240 -12.47 1.58 -0.14
C MET A 240 -13.02 0.15 -0.03
N ALA A 241 -13.25 -0.50 -1.16
CA ALA A 241 -13.69 -1.89 -1.21
C ALA A 241 -12.68 -2.83 -0.53
N THR A 242 -11.41 -2.62 -0.78
CA THR A 242 -10.34 -3.44 -0.24
C THR A 242 -10.11 -3.17 1.26
N ILE A 243 -10.18 -1.90 1.70
CA ILE A 243 -10.14 -1.55 3.12
C ILE A 243 -11.28 -2.23 3.88
N TRP A 244 -12.50 -2.16 3.35
CA TRP A 244 -13.65 -2.84 3.93
C TRP A 244 -13.42 -4.36 4.04
N GLN A 245 -12.84 -4.98 3.02
CA GLN A 245 -12.57 -6.42 2.99
C GLN A 245 -11.53 -6.85 4.03
N TYR A 246 -10.48 -6.05 4.25
CA TYR A 246 -9.36 -6.40 5.12
C TYR A 246 -9.41 -5.79 6.52
N SER A 247 -10.29 -4.83 6.79
CA SER A 247 -10.39 -4.18 8.10
C SER A 247 -10.72 -5.16 9.22
N GLY A 248 -11.57 -6.17 8.97
CA GLY A 248 -11.87 -7.20 9.95
C GLY A 248 -10.69 -8.12 10.28
N TYR A 249 -9.85 -8.41 9.29
CA TYR A 249 -8.63 -9.19 9.53
C TYR A 249 -7.64 -8.43 10.41
N THR A 250 -7.38 -7.17 10.11
CA THR A 250 -6.51 -6.32 10.92
C THR A 250 -7.08 -6.11 12.31
N MET A 251 -8.39 -5.93 12.47
CA MET A 251 -9.08 -5.95 13.77
C MET A 251 -8.77 -7.22 14.56
N ALA A 252 -8.88 -8.41 13.93
CA ALA A 252 -8.63 -9.68 14.62
C ALA A 252 -7.17 -9.82 15.07
N LEU A 253 -6.21 -9.35 14.26
CA LEU A 253 -4.80 -9.33 14.63
C LEU A 253 -4.55 -8.41 15.83
N TYR A 254 -5.16 -7.22 15.87
CA TYR A 254 -5.04 -6.31 17.02
C TYR A 254 -5.67 -6.91 18.28
N LEU A 255 -6.87 -7.50 18.20
CA LEU A 255 -7.49 -8.15 19.35
C LEU A 255 -6.63 -9.30 19.88
N ALA A 256 -6.02 -10.09 19.01
CA ALA A 256 -5.06 -11.12 19.43
C ALA A 256 -3.84 -10.51 20.13
N GLY A 257 -3.33 -9.38 19.64
CA GLY A 257 -2.24 -8.64 20.28
C GLY A 257 -2.65 -8.10 21.68
N PHE A 258 -3.85 -7.52 21.80
CA PHE A 258 -4.37 -6.99 23.06
C PHE A 258 -4.53 -8.06 24.13
N THR A 259 -4.93 -9.30 23.76
CA THR A 259 -5.03 -10.42 24.72
C THR A 259 -3.67 -10.86 25.29
N GLY A 260 -2.57 -10.51 24.61
CA GLY A 260 -1.20 -10.75 25.10
C GLY A 260 -0.73 -9.76 26.16
N ILE A 261 -1.44 -8.65 26.37
CA ILE A 261 -1.11 -7.65 27.41
C ILE A 261 -1.74 -8.11 28.72
N SER A 262 -0.89 -8.36 29.74
CA SER A 262 -1.39 -8.78 31.06
C SER A 262 -2.21 -7.68 31.73
N GLN A 263 -3.23 -8.09 32.48
CA GLN A 263 -4.07 -7.15 33.24
C GLN A 263 -3.23 -6.38 34.27
N ASP A 264 -2.21 -7.02 34.85
CA ASP A 264 -1.31 -6.39 35.81
C ASP A 264 -0.59 -5.15 35.22
N LEU A 265 -0.21 -5.19 33.96
CA LEU A 265 0.41 -4.03 33.27
C LEU A 265 -0.59 -2.89 33.09
N ARG A 266 -1.84 -3.21 32.78
CA ARG A 266 -2.92 -2.20 32.69
C ARG A 266 -3.18 -1.56 34.04
N ASP A 267 -3.31 -2.36 35.10
CA ASP A 267 -3.56 -1.90 36.45
C ASP A 267 -2.39 -1.05 36.96
N ALA A 268 -1.15 -1.46 36.70
CA ALA A 268 0.05 -0.67 37.03
C ALA A 268 0.06 0.69 36.33
N SER A 269 -0.26 0.74 35.05
CA SER A 269 -0.33 1.99 34.28
C SER A 269 -1.38 2.95 34.82
N MET A 270 -2.53 2.44 35.25
CA MET A 270 -3.59 3.24 35.89
C MET A 270 -3.16 3.80 37.25
N LEU A 271 -2.41 3.03 38.06
CA LEU A 271 -1.83 3.51 39.31
C LEU A 271 -0.79 4.61 39.09
N ASP A 272 -0.05 4.54 37.98
CA ASP A 272 0.89 5.58 37.55
C ASP A 272 0.19 6.82 36.94
N GLY A 273 -1.14 6.84 36.88
CA GLY A 273 -1.94 7.98 36.43
C GLY A 273 -2.12 8.04 34.92
N ALA A 274 -1.91 6.94 34.17
CA ALA A 274 -2.18 6.88 32.75
C ALA A 274 -3.67 7.03 32.44
N THR A 275 -4.00 7.85 31.46
CA THR A 275 -5.36 7.94 30.90
C THR A 275 -5.66 6.78 29.98
N THR A 276 -6.95 6.53 29.71
CA THR A 276 -7.41 5.48 28.77
C THR A 276 -6.76 5.54 27.39
N ALA A 277 -6.29 6.70 26.97
CA ALA A 277 -5.59 6.88 25.68
C ALA A 277 -4.07 6.64 25.76
N GLN A 278 -3.52 6.44 26.96
CA GLN A 278 -2.09 6.28 27.22
C GLN A 278 -1.69 4.84 27.53
N TYR A 279 -2.63 3.98 27.91
CA TYR A 279 -2.43 2.54 28.06
C TYR A 279 -3.17 1.76 26.93
#